data_fd77bd3941e3702bb7940d52a790a964
#
_entry.id   fd77bd3941e3702bb7940d52a790a964
#
_cell.length_a   1.000
_cell.length_b   1.000
_cell.length_c   1.000
_cell.angle_alpha   90.00
_cell.angle_beta   90.00
_cell.angle_gamma   90.00
#
_symmetry.space_group_name_H-M   'P 1'
#
loop_
_entity.id
_entity.type
_entity.pdbx_description
1 polymer ?
#
loop_
_entity_poly.entity_id
_entity_poly.type
_entity_poly.pdbx_seq_one_letter_code
_entity_poly.pdbx_strand_id
1 'polypeptide(L)'
;MRLILIAAILSFLPALSYGSNLPEADLVVVYKSTRTMALIKDGLPFREYSISLGENPLGHKIKEGDKRTPEGEYLLDWRRDNDFYHRSIHISYPNEEDREAARERGVKPGGMIMIHGIPKIYERVADVLKERNWTSGCIAVSNDEMNEIWNLVRDGTPIRIIP
;
A
#
# COMPACT_ATOMS: atom_id res chain seq x y z
N MET A 1 -61.38 44.84 -3.72
CA MET A 1 -60.77 43.53 -3.95
C MET A 1 -59.24 43.75 -4.01
N ARG A 2 -58.57 43.51 -2.93
CA ARG A 2 -57.07 43.72 -2.85
C ARG A 2 -56.37 42.39 -3.11
N LEU A 3 -55.61 42.29 -4.20
CA LEU A 3 -54.73 41.16 -4.49
C LEU A 3 -53.51 41.27 -3.59
N ILE A 4 -53.26 40.25 -2.77
CA ILE A 4 -52.01 40.09 -2.02
C ILE A 4 -51.09 39.21 -2.86
N LEU A 5 -50.03 39.82 -3.40
CA LEU A 5 -48.90 39.07 -4.02
C LEU A 5 -48.02 38.48 -2.92
N ILE A 6 -48.04 37.16 -2.82
CA ILE A 6 -47.06 36.43 -1.96
C ILE A 6 -45.83 36.19 -2.79
N ALA A 7 -44.75 36.92 -2.49
CA ALA A 7 -43.41 36.67 -3.07
C ALA A 7 -42.76 35.47 -2.34
N ALA A 8 -42.62 34.35 -3.05
CA ALA A 8 -41.88 33.21 -2.55
C ALA A 8 -40.35 33.51 -2.64
N ILE A 9 -39.72 33.70 -1.47
CA ILE A 9 -38.27 33.82 -1.39
C ILE A 9 -37.69 32.40 -1.47
N LEU A 10 -37.14 32.03 -2.65
CA LEU A 10 -36.36 30.82 -2.82
C LEU A 10 -34.99 31.05 -2.16
N SER A 11 -34.76 30.54 -0.96
CA SER A 11 -33.46 30.54 -0.32
C SER A 11 -32.55 29.52 -1.02
N PHE A 12 -31.63 30.04 -1.79
CA PHE A 12 -30.53 29.27 -2.42
C PHE A 12 -29.50 28.93 -1.32
N LEU A 13 -29.59 27.72 -0.75
CA LEU A 13 -28.54 27.18 0.10
C LEU A 13 -27.39 26.73 -0.79
N PRO A 14 -26.16 27.30 -0.63
CA PRO A 14 -25.01 26.79 -1.35
C PRO A 14 -24.74 25.34 -0.89
N ALA A 15 -24.79 24.39 -1.82
CA ALA A 15 -24.32 23.03 -1.59
C ALA A 15 -22.80 23.11 -1.32
N LEU A 16 -22.42 22.97 -0.05
CA LEU A 16 -21.03 22.74 0.32
C LEU A 16 -20.61 21.39 -0.28
N SER A 17 -19.93 21.46 -1.44
CA SER A 17 -19.26 20.31 -2.01
C SER A 17 -18.11 19.95 -1.07
N TYR A 18 -18.32 19.01 -0.16
CA TYR A 18 -17.25 18.33 0.55
C TYR A 18 -16.54 17.47 -0.48
N GLY A 19 -15.56 18.05 -1.15
CA GLY A 19 -14.53 17.28 -1.84
C GLY A 19 -13.81 16.46 -0.76
N SER A 20 -14.03 15.16 -0.72
CA SER A 20 -13.32 14.24 0.16
C SER A 20 -11.87 14.07 -0.36
N ASN A 21 -11.04 15.10 -0.14
CA ASN A 21 -9.60 14.92 -0.25
C ASN A 21 -9.17 14.07 0.95
N LEU A 22 -8.98 12.79 0.72
CA LEU A 22 -8.37 11.90 1.71
C LEU A 22 -6.97 12.43 2.03
N PRO A 23 -6.56 12.38 3.31
CA PRO A 23 -5.25 12.85 3.71
C PRO A 23 -4.15 11.98 3.09
N GLU A 24 -2.98 12.55 2.83
CA GLU A 24 -1.79 11.79 2.49
C GLU A 24 -1.27 11.07 3.74
N ALA A 25 -0.86 9.82 3.58
CA ALA A 25 -0.28 9.02 4.66
C ALA A 25 1.10 9.59 5.06
N ASP A 26 1.35 9.65 6.36
CA ASP A 26 2.67 9.96 6.92
C ASP A 26 3.42 8.70 7.39
N LEU A 27 2.74 7.55 7.45
CA LEU A 27 3.29 6.25 7.75
C LEU A 27 2.44 5.15 7.11
N VAL A 28 3.09 4.10 6.61
CA VAL A 28 2.44 2.83 6.23
C VAL A 28 2.83 1.77 7.24
N VAL A 29 1.86 1.00 7.75
CA VAL A 29 2.12 -0.13 8.66
C VAL A 29 1.60 -1.42 8.04
N VAL A 30 2.45 -2.44 7.99
CA VAL A 30 2.12 -3.77 7.50
C VAL A 30 2.16 -4.75 8.66
N TYR A 31 1.06 -5.47 8.85
CA TYR A 31 0.92 -6.55 9.82
C TYR A 31 0.91 -7.88 9.06
N LYS A 32 2.02 -8.61 9.10
CA LYS A 32 2.18 -9.85 8.34
C LYS A 32 1.28 -10.97 8.86
N SER A 33 1.12 -11.07 10.18
CA SER A 33 0.28 -12.08 10.83
C SER A 33 -1.19 -12.00 10.42
N THR A 34 -1.73 -10.80 10.25
CA THR A 34 -3.11 -10.57 9.81
C THR A 34 -3.25 -10.34 8.31
N ARG A 35 -2.14 -10.21 7.60
CA ARG A 35 -2.10 -9.85 6.18
C ARG A 35 -2.86 -8.55 5.90
N THR A 36 -2.59 -7.52 6.71
CA THR A 36 -3.19 -6.20 6.56
C THR A 36 -2.14 -5.12 6.40
N MET A 37 -2.49 -4.07 5.68
CA MET A 37 -1.67 -2.87 5.52
C MET A 37 -2.54 -1.65 5.80
N ALA A 38 -2.11 -0.81 6.74
CA ALA A 38 -2.79 0.40 7.15
C ALA A 38 -2.05 1.65 6.67
N LEU A 39 -2.77 2.64 6.16
CA LEU A 39 -2.28 4.00 5.95
C LEU A 39 -2.61 4.83 7.19
N ILE A 40 -1.59 5.43 7.76
CA ILE A 40 -1.67 6.21 8.99
C ILE A 40 -1.52 7.69 8.65
N LYS A 41 -2.30 8.53 9.33
CA LYS A 41 -2.16 9.99 9.33
C LYS A 41 -2.32 10.51 10.76
N ASP A 42 -1.36 11.32 11.21
CA ASP A 42 -1.35 11.91 12.56
C ASP A 42 -1.53 10.83 13.67
N GLY A 43 -0.92 9.65 13.47
CA GLY A 43 -0.96 8.51 14.39
C GLY A 43 -2.25 7.66 14.31
N LEU A 44 -3.20 7.98 13.46
CA LEU A 44 -4.46 7.27 13.32
C LEU A 44 -4.59 6.58 11.96
N PRO A 45 -5.05 5.31 11.91
CA PRO A 45 -5.33 4.64 10.65
C PRO A 45 -6.57 5.26 9.99
N PHE A 46 -6.48 5.56 8.70
CA PHE A 46 -7.59 6.08 7.92
C PHE A 46 -7.95 5.22 6.71
N ARG A 47 -7.06 4.26 6.35
CA ARG A 47 -7.29 3.21 5.36
C ARG A 47 -6.65 1.91 5.81
N GLU A 48 -7.28 0.80 5.46
CA GLU A 48 -6.75 -0.54 5.68
C GLU A 48 -7.05 -1.42 4.46
N TYR A 49 -6.08 -2.26 4.08
CA TYR A 49 -6.14 -3.13 2.92
C TYR A 49 -5.76 -4.56 3.31
N SER A 50 -6.46 -5.54 2.74
CA SER A 50 -6.01 -6.94 2.76
C SER A 50 -4.89 -7.13 1.75
N ILE A 51 -3.81 -7.79 2.15
CA ILE A 51 -2.61 -7.93 1.32
C ILE A 51 -2.22 -9.40 1.12
N SER A 52 -1.53 -9.66 0.01
CA SER A 52 -0.76 -10.89 -0.18
C SER A 52 0.72 -10.62 0.06
N LEU A 53 1.40 -11.56 0.67
CA LEU A 53 2.83 -11.52 1.01
C LEU A 53 3.63 -12.51 0.16
N GLY A 54 4.91 -12.62 0.46
CA GLY A 54 5.76 -13.68 -0.07
C GLY A 54 5.24 -15.08 0.29
N GLU A 55 5.46 -16.08 -0.57
CA GLU A 55 5.02 -17.47 -0.37
C GLU A 55 5.48 -18.05 0.98
N ASN A 56 6.59 -17.56 1.52
CA ASN A 56 7.08 -17.91 2.86
C ASN A 56 6.88 -16.71 3.81
N PRO A 57 5.69 -16.51 4.39
CA PRO A 57 5.35 -15.27 5.09
C PRO A 57 6.02 -15.10 6.45
N LEU A 58 6.52 -16.20 7.07
CA LEU A 58 7.00 -16.17 8.44
C LEU A 58 8.45 -15.69 8.53
N GLY A 59 8.66 -14.74 9.43
CA GLY A 59 9.97 -14.20 9.74
C GLY A 59 10.51 -13.22 8.71
N HIS A 60 11.59 -12.56 9.08
CA HIS A 60 12.28 -11.56 8.27
C HIS A 60 12.94 -12.19 7.02
N LYS A 61 13.03 -11.41 5.93
CA LYS A 61 13.78 -11.76 4.72
C LYS A 61 15.29 -11.80 5.01
N ILE A 62 15.93 -12.92 4.65
CA ILE A 62 17.34 -13.18 4.97
C ILE A 62 18.21 -13.18 3.71
N LYS A 63 17.69 -13.71 2.60
CA LYS A 63 18.47 -13.88 1.37
C LYS A 63 17.59 -13.81 0.12
N GLU A 64 18.24 -13.58 -1.01
CA GLU A 64 17.62 -13.67 -2.32
C GLU A 64 16.96 -15.05 -2.52
N GLY A 65 15.74 -15.06 -3.05
CA GLY A 65 15.00 -16.28 -3.35
C GLY A 65 14.33 -16.98 -2.15
N ASP A 66 14.43 -16.46 -0.92
CA ASP A 66 13.77 -17.05 0.26
C ASP A 66 12.26 -16.84 0.30
N LYS A 67 11.72 -16.05 -0.63
CA LYS A 67 10.30 -15.73 -0.79
C LYS A 67 9.65 -15.10 0.46
N ARG A 68 10.46 -14.45 1.30
CA ARG A 68 10.00 -13.73 2.47
C ARG A 68 9.81 -12.25 2.18
N THR A 69 8.78 -11.68 2.78
CA THR A 69 8.61 -10.23 2.90
C THR A 69 9.47 -9.75 4.09
N PRO A 70 10.31 -8.71 3.93
CA PRO A 70 11.15 -8.23 5.02
C PRO A 70 10.32 -7.72 6.20
N GLU A 71 10.90 -7.70 7.38
CA GLU A 71 10.40 -7.07 8.60
C GLU A 71 11.35 -5.96 9.00
N GLY A 72 10.84 -4.84 9.52
CA GLY A 72 11.66 -3.69 9.90
C GLY A 72 11.08 -2.37 9.42
N GLU A 73 11.92 -1.33 9.48
CA GLU A 73 11.58 0.01 9.05
C GLU A 73 12.32 0.36 7.76
N TYR A 74 11.57 0.87 6.78
CA TYR A 74 12.06 1.22 5.45
C TYR A 74 11.39 2.51 4.98
N LEU A 75 11.74 2.95 3.77
CA LEU A 75 11.07 4.03 3.05
C LEU A 75 10.40 3.49 1.79
N LEU A 76 9.31 4.09 1.40
CA LEU A 76 8.70 3.96 0.09
C LEU A 76 9.37 5.02 -0.80
N ASP A 77 10.47 4.66 -1.47
CA ASP A 77 11.45 5.63 -1.97
C ASP A 77 11.28 6.02 -3.45
N TRP A 78 10.71 5.16 -4.27
CA TRP A 78 10.37 5.46 -5.65
C TRP A 78 9.22 4.60 -6.17
N ARG A 79 8.61 5.02 -7.25
CA ARG A 79 7.44 4.35 -7.82
C ARG A 79 7.55 4.15 -9.32
N ARG A 80 6.82 3.17 -9.83
CA ARG A 80 6.73 2.86 -11.25
C ARG A 80 5.27 2.58 -11.64
N ASP A 81 4.82 3.24 -12.70
CA ASP A 81 3.62 2.85 -13.45
C ASP A 81 4.08 1.97 -14.63
N ASN A 82 3.56 0.75 -14.73
CA ASN A 82 3.94 -0.17 -15.81
C ASN A 82 2.81 -1.15 -16.12
N ASP A 83 2.81 -1.64 -17.36
CA ASP A 83 1.77 -2.54 -17.86
C ASP A 83 1.77 -3.94 -17.22
N PHE A 84 2.87 -4.36 -16.59
CA PHE A 84 2.98 -5.71 -16.04
C PHE A 84 2.37 -5.82 -14.65
N TYR A 85 2.76 -4.93 -13.72
CA TYR A 85 2.30 -4.93 -12.32
C TYR A 85 1.26 -3.84 -12.04
N HIS A 86 0.67 -3.23 -13.07
CA HIS A 86 -0.20 -2.09 -12.98
C HIS A 86 0.57 -0.87 -12.44
N ARG A 87 0.70 -0.76 -11.12
CA ARG A 87 1.50 0.25 -10.41
C ARG A 87 2.30 -0.41 -9.31
N SER A 88 3.44 0.17 -8.99
CA SER A 88 4.28 -0.35 -7.91
C SER A 88 5.06 0.76 -7.21
N ILE A 89 5.23 0.61 -5.89
CA ILE A 89 6.01 1.50 -5.03
C ILE A 89 7.10 0.65 -4.38
N HIS A 90 8.35 1.07 -4.52
CA HIS A 90 9.50 0.34 -4.00
C HIS A 90 9.66 0.55 -2.50
N ILE A 91 10.03 -0.52 -1.81
CA ILE A 91 10.43 -0.54 -0.41
C ILE A 91 11.95 -0.57 -0.37
N SER A 92 12.58 0.34 0.37
CA SER A 92 14.05 0.54 0.42
C SER A 92 14.83 -0.61 1.10
N TYR A 93 14.31 -1.84 0.93
CA TYR A 93 15.03 -3.06 1.31
C TYR A 93 16.06 -3.44 0.23
N PRO A 94 17.28 -3.88 0.60
CA PRO A 94 17.81 -4.00 1.95
C PRO A 94 18.33 -2.66 2.50
N ASN A 95 18.08 -2.38 3.78
CA ASN A 95 18.74 -1.29 4.50
C ASN A 95 20.16 -1.71 4.93
N GLU A 96 20.86 -0.89 5.73
CA GLU A 96 22.26 -1.20 6.10
C GLU A 96 22.36 -2.42 7.03
N GLU A 97 21.39 -2.58 7.95
CA GLU A 97 21.33 -3.73 8.87
C GLU A 97 21.10 -5.02 8.10
N ASP A 98 20.22 -5.01 7.10
CA ASP A 98 19.95 -6.15 6.22
C ASP A 98 21.20 -6.56 5.43
N ARG A 99 21.94 -5.57 4.91
CA ARG A 99 23.17 -5.80 4.15
C ARG A 99 24.27 -6.38 5.02
N GLU A 100 24.43 -5.87 6.24
CA GLU A 100 25.40 -6.39 7.20
C GLU A 100 25.07 -7.84 7.59
N ALA A 101 23.82 -8.07 7.99
CA ALA A 101 23.36 -9.41 8.36
C ALA A 101 23.50 -10.44 7.21
N ALA A 102 23.28 -10.02 5.96
CA ALA A 102 23.50 -10.87 4.79
C ALA A 102 24.99 -11.15 4.56
N ARG A 103 25.85 -10.15 4.76
CA ARG A 103 27.32 -10.26 4.64
C ARG A 103 27.89 -11.25 5.65
N GLU A 104 27.47 -11.13 6.91
CA GLU A 104 27.84 -12.07 7.99
C GLU A 104 27.45 -13.52 7.68
N ARG A 105 26.33 -13.72 6.98
CA ARG A 105 25.84 -15.04 6.56
C ARG A 105 26.44 -15.53 5.25
N GLY A 106 27.23 -14.72 4.56
CA GLY A 106 27.80 -15.04 3.25
C GLY A 106 26.76 -15.22 2.16
N VAL A 107 25.63 -14.47 2.22
CA VAL A 107 24.52 -14.56 1.25
C VAL A 107 24.24 -13.20 0.62
N LYS A 108 23.55 -13.19 -0.53
CA LYS A 108 22.99 -11.97 -1.11
C LYS A 108 21.64 -11.69 -0.46
N PRO A 109 21.35 -10.48 0.02
CA PRO A 109 20.06 -10.15 0.62
C PRO A 109 18.91 -10.17 -0.39
N GLY A 110 19.21 -9.95 -1.67
CA GLY A 110 18.24 -9.66 -2.71
C GLY A 110 17.75 -8.20 -2.64
N GLY A 111 16.59 -7.92 -3.22
CA GLY A 111 16.04 -6.57 -3.27
C GLY A 111 14.79 -6.54 -4.14
N MET A 112 14.45 -5.33 -4.65
CA MET A 112 13.26 -5.13 -5.51
C MET A 112 11.96 -5.58 -4.83
N ILE A 113 11.85 -5.31 -3.53
CA ILE A 113 10.61 -5.53 -2.78
C ILE A 113 9.70 -4.34 -3.02
N MET A 114 8.47 -4.63 -3.46
CA MET A 114 7.51 -3.63 -3.90
C MET A 114 6.16 -3.82 -3.19
N ILE A 115 5.40 -2.73 -3.04
CA ILE A 115 3.94 -2.78 -2.98
C ILE A 115 3.46 -2.68 -4.42
N HIS A 116 2.60 -3.60 -4.91
CA HIS A 116 2.16 -3.60 -6.30
C HIS A 116 0.74 -4.14 -6.47
N GLY A 117 0.13 -3.79 -7.58
CA GLY A 117 -1.14 -4.36 -8.03
C GLY A 117 -0.98 -5.79 -8.58
N ILE A 118 -2.07 -6.38 -9.03
CA ILE A 118 -2.09 -7.72 -9.61
C ILE A 118 -1.63 -7.64 -11.06
N PRO A 119 -0.63 -8.46 -11.47
CA PRO A 119 -0.20 -8.52 -12.85
C PRO A 119 -1.35 -8.84 -13.80
N LYS A 120 -1.36 -8.20 -14.97
CA LYS A 120 -2.42 -8.34 -15.98
C LYS A 120 -2.73 -9.79 -16.36
N ILE A 121 -1.70 -10.64 -16.40
CA ILE A 121 -1.84 -12.08 -16.68
C ILE A 121 -2.63 -12.85 -15.62
N TYR A 122 -2.75 -12.29 -14.39
CA TYR A 122 -3.44 -12.90 -13.26
C TYR A 122 -4.79 -12.24 -12.93
N GLU A 123 -5.25 -11.25 -13.69
CA GLU A 123 -6.53 -10.55 -13.45
C GLU A 123 -7.73 -11.51 -13.31
N ARG A 124 -7.76 -12.58 -14.12
CA ARG A 124 -8.85 -13.57 -14.08
C ARG A 124 -8.91 -14.40 -12.78
N VAL A 125 -7.84 -14.44 -12.03
CA VAL A 125 -7.70 -15.19 -10.77
C VAL A 125 -7.41 -14.27 -9.58
N ALA A 126 -7.63 -12.98 -9.73
CA ALA A 126 -7.33 -11.97 -8.74
C ALA A 126 -7.96 -12.28 -7.37
N ASP A 127 -9.22 -12.70 -7.34
CA ASP A 127 -9.93 -13.03 -6.11
C ASP A 127 -9.30 -14.22 -5.37
N VAL A 128 -8.81 -15.22 -6.12
CA VAL A 128 -8.11 -16.38 -5.53
C VAL A 128 -6.74 -15.96 -4.99
N LEU A 129 -6.06 -15.04 -5.66
CA LEU A 129 -4.74 -14.55 -5.23
C LEU A 129 -4.82 -13.71 -3.95
N LYS A 130 -5.90 -12.98 -3.71
CA LYS A 130 -6.12 -12.23 -2.46
C LYS A 130 -6.12 -13.13 -1.22
N GLU A 131 -6.57 -14.38 -1.38
CA GLU A 131 -6.64 -15.34 -0.27
C GLU A 131 -5.30 -16.03 0.03
N ARG A 132 -4.25 -15.76 -0.76
CA ARG A 132 -2.98 -16.49 -0.69
C ARG A 132 -1.77 -15.57 -0.64
N ASN A 133 -0.69 -16.06 -0.04
CA ASN A 133 0.64 -15.50 -0.19
C ASN A 133 1.29 -16.13 -1.43
N TRP A 134 1.56 -15.34 -2.45
CA TRP A 134 1.95 -15.85 -3.78
C TRP A 134 3.15 -15.12 -4.38
N THR A 135 3.64 -14.08 -3.72
CA THR A 135 4.74 -13.26 -4.27
C THR A 135 6.11 -13.86 -3.92
N SER A 136 7.14 -13.33 -4.54
CA SER A 136 8.54 -13.67 -4.18
C SER A 136 9.09 -12.82 -3.03
N GLY A 137 8.21 -12.13 -2.28
CA GLY A 137 8.56 -11.27 -1.15
C GLY A 137 7.93 -9.88 -1.21
N CYS A 138 7.32 -9.50 -2.33
CA CYS A 138 6.56 -8.27 -2.47
C CYS A 138 5.25 -8.30 -1.66
N ILE A 139 4.64 -7.14 -1.53
CA ILE A 139 3.30 -6.95 -0.97
C ILE A 139 2.35 -6.67 -2.14
N ALA A 140 1.34 -7.51 -2.33
CA ALA A 140 0.37 -7.33 -3.41
C ALA A 140 -1.00 -6.95 -2.86
N VAL A 141 -1.68 -6.04 -3.57
CA VAL A 141 -3.05 -5.57 -3.36
C VAL A 141 -3.82 -5.66 -4.66
N SER A 142 -5.14 -5.41 -4.66
CA SER A 142 -5.88 -5.28 -5.91
C SER A 142 -5.46 -4.03 -6.69
N ASN A 143 -5.79 -3.99 -7.99
CA ASN A 143 -5.44 -2.85 -8.84
C ASN A 143 -6.15 -1.56 -8.40
N ASP A 144 -7.40 -1.66 -7.92
CA ASP A 144 -8.15 -0.51 -7.41
C ASP A 144 -7.53 0.02 -6.10
N GLU A 145 -7.18 -0.88 -5.17
CA GLU A 145 -6.47 -0.52 -3.94
C GLU A 145 -5.09 0.09 -4.24
N MET A 146 -4.37 -0.45 -5.23
CA MET A 146 -3.09 0.11 -5.65
C MET A 146 -3.23 1.52 -6.23
N ASN A 147 -4.32 1.80 -6.97
CA ASN A 147 -4.62 3.15 -7.46
C ASN A 147 -4.90 4.13 -6.31
N GLU A 148 -5.62 3.70 -5.28
CA GLU A 148 -5.86 4.51 -4.09
C GLU A 148 -4.55 4.77 -3.33
N ILE A 149 -3.76 3.72 -3.05
CA ILE A 149 -2.46 3.81 -2.38
C ILE A 149 -1.52 4.75 -3.13
N TRP A 150 -1.48 4.67 -4.46
CA TRP A 150 -0.66 5.53 -5.31
C TRP A 150 -0.94 7.02 -5.11
N ASN A 151 -2.19 7.38 -4.85
CA ASN A 151 -2.61 8.76 -4.65
C ASN A 151 -2.41 9.25 -3.20
N LEU A 152 -2.45 8.33 -2.24
CA LEU A 152 -2.43 8.65 -0.80
C LEU A 152 -1.04 8.52 -0.16
N VAL A 153 -0.09 7.88 -0.84
CA VAL A 153 1.28 7.66 -0.34
C VAL A 153 2.26 8.41 -1.23
N ARG A 154 3.17 9.17 -0.65
CA ARG A 154 4.23 9.90 -1.37
C ARG A 154 5.56 9.14 -1.33
N ASP A 155 6.45 9.47 -2.28
CA ASP A 155 7.84 9.00 -2.20
C ASP A 155 8.50 9.58 -0.96
N GLY A 156 9.24 8.74 -0.24
CA GLY A 156 9.83 9.07 1.06
C GLY A 156 8.93 8.76 2.26
N THR A 157 7.68 8.28 2.05
CA THR A 157 6.82 7.86 3.17
C THR A 157 7.45 6.68 3.90
N PRO A 158 7.61 6.73 5.24
CA PRO A 158 8.04 5.60 6.05
C PRO A 158 7.09 4.40 5.94
N ILE A 159 7.65 3.20 5.96
CA ILE A 159 6.90 1.95 6.08
C ILE A 159 7.49 1.10 7.19
N ARG A 160 6.63 0.59 8.07
CA ARG A 160 6.97 -0.36 9.12
C ARG A 160 6.30 -1.69 8.83
N ILE A 161 7.09 -2.76 8.74
CA ILE A 161 6.63 -4.12 8.47
C ILE A 161 6.89 -4.96 9.71
N ILE A 162 5.84 -5.42 10.35
CA ILE A 162 5.88 -6.19 11.61
C ILE A 162 5.29 -7.60 11.41
N PRO A 163 5.71 -8.58 12.24
CA PRO A 163 5.24 -9.97 12.20
C PRO A 163 3.73 -10.15 12.20
#